data_03ce2e6cb596453c17032a04f806fec3
#
_entry.id   03ce2e6cb596453c17032a04f806fec3
#
_cell.length_a   1.000
_cell.length_b   1.000
_cell.length_c   1.000
_cell.angle_alpha   90.00
_cell.angle_beta   90.00
_cell.angle_gamma   90.00
#
_symmetry.space_group_name_H-M   'P 1'
#
loop_
_entity.id
_entity.type
_entity.pdbx_description
1 polymer ?
#
loop_
_entity_poly.entity_id
_entity_poly.type
_entity_poly.pdbx_seq_one_letter_code
_entity_poly.pdbx_strand_id
1 'polypeptide(L)'
;MAKGKTPLRLCIACREMKPKKEMLRIVKNADGEIFSDPTGKAAGRGAYICADEKCRKLLGAKKLLNKAFSSPVATDVYERIEGENI
;
A
#
# COMPACT_ATOMS: atom_id res chain seq x y z
N MET A 1 12.09 -24.39 -8.70
CA MET A 1 12.21 -23.87 -8.98
C MET A 1 12.02 -22.57 -8.81
N ALA A 2 12.71 -21.87 -8.79
CA ALA A 2 12.55 -20.54 -8.48
C ALA A 2 11.86 -19.77 -9.53
N LYS A 3 11.90 -20.28 -10.71
CA LYS A 3 11.29 -19.67 -11.70
C LYS A 3 9.87 -19.51 -11.44
N GLY A 4 9.27 -18.44 -11.66
CA GLY A 4 7.87 -18.20 -11.40
C GLY A 4 7.56 -17.71 -10.00
N LYS A 5 8.57 -17.64 -9.12
CA LYS A 5 8.30 -17.13 -7.81
C LYS A 5 7.96 -15.68 -7.86
N THR A 6 6.93 -15.30 -7.12
CA THR A 6 6.53 -13.90 -7.00
C THR A 6 7.27 -13.28 -5.84
N PRO A 7 7.85 -12.09 -6.00
CA PRO A 7 8.50 -11.42 -4.88
C PRO A 7 7.51 -11.20 -3.74
N LEU A 8 7.99 -11.34 -2.53
CA LEU A 8 7.18 -11.10 -1.34
C LEU A 8 7.39 -9.69 -0.84
N ARG A 9 6.33 -9.12 -0.31
CA ARG A 9 6.39 -7.77 0.27
C ARG A 9 5.71 -7.77 1.62
N LEU A 10 6.13 -6.89 2.49
CA LEU A 10 5.57 -6.78 3.82
C LEU A 10 4.31 -5.94 3.79
N CYS A 11 3.22 -6.49 4.33
CA CYS A 11 2.00 -5.71 4.51
C CYS A 11 2.20 -4.80 5.72
N ILE A 12 2.05 -3.48 5.54
CA ILE A 12 2.29 -2.56 6.64
C ILE A 12 1.17 -2.59 7.67
N ALA A 13 0.07 -3.25 7.38
CA ALA A 13 -1.03 -3.37 8.33
C ALA A 13 -0.92 -4.62 9.18
N CYS A 14 -0.87 -5.80 8.57
CA CYS A 14 -0.80 -7.03 9.35
C CYS A 14 0.62 -7.53 9.58
N ARG A 15 1.59 -6.93 8.93
CA ARG A 15 3.01 -7.23 9.13
C ARG A 15 3.39 -8.62 8.68
N GLU A 16 2.67 -9.15 7.71
CA GLU A 16 2.99 -10.46 7.13
C GLU A 16 3.55 -10.30 5.73
N MET A 17 4.43 -11.21 5.34
CA MET A 17 4.97 -11.21 3.99
C MET A 17 4.02 -11.95 3.06
N LYS A 18 3.69 -11.31 1.97
CA LYS A 18 2.76 -11.87 0.99
C LYS A 18 3.27 -11.65 -0.41
N PRO A 19 2.80 -12.45 -1.40
CA PRO A 19 3.18 -12.19 -2.79
C PRO A 19 2.67 -10.82 -3.22
N LYS A 20 3.53 -10.04 -3.83
CA LYS A 20 3.18 -8.66 -4.14
C LYS A 20 1.99 -8.55 -5.09
N LYS A 21 1.75 -9.53 -5.95
CA LYS A 21 0.63 -9.44 -6.85
C LYS A 21 -0.71 -9.65 -6.17
N GLU A 22 -0.70 -10.08 -4.91
CA GLU A 22 -1.91 -10.21 -4.12
C GLU A 22 -2.11 -9.00 -3.23
N MET A 23 -1.30 -7.96 -3.41
CA MET A 23 -1.31 -6.81 -2.53
C MET A 23 -1.58 -5.54 -3.29
N LEU A 24 -1.97 -4.51 -2.56
CA LEU A 24 -2.15 -3.19 -3.11
C LEU A 24 -0.88 -2.38 -2.86
N ARG A 25 -0.36 -1.76 -3.90
CA ARG A 25 0.79 -0.89 -3.75
C ARG A 25 0.33 0.55 -3.67
N ILE A 26 0.79 1.25 -2.66
CA ILE A 26 0.47 2.66 -2.48
C ILE A 26 1.76 3.45 -2.67
N VAL A 27 1.73 4.47 -3.50
CA VAL A 27 2.91 5.20 -3.90
C VAL A 27 2.81 6.66 -3.52
N LYS A 28 3.92 7.21 -3.05
CA LYS A 28 4.06 8.65 -2.89
C LYS A 28 5.08 9.11 -3.92
N ASN A 29 4.66 9.90 -4.89
CA ASN A 29 5.54 10.33 -5.95
C ASN A 29 6.36 11.56 -5.57
N ALA A 30 7.17 12.04 -6.49
CA ALA A 30 8.07 13.17 -6.22
C ALA A 30 7.32 14.46 -5.91
N ASP A 31 6.09 14.58 -6.39
CA ASP A 31 5.26 15.75 -6.12
C ASP A 31 4.52 15.65 -4.80
N GLY A 32 4.69 14.57 -4.09
CA GLY A 32 4.01 14.37 -2.82
C GLY A 32 2.63 13.77 -2.93
N GLU A 33 2.21 13.40 -4.12
CA GLU A 33 0.90 12.79 -4.32
C GLU A 33 0.94 11.34 -3.89
N ILE A 34 -0.13 10.89 -3.24
CA ILE A 34 -0.25 9.52 -2.75
C ILE A 34 -1.45 8.87 -3.40
N PHE A 35 -1.22 7.71 -4.01
CA PHE A 35 -2.28 7.01 -4.72
C PHE A 35 -1.97 5.53 -4.78
N SER A 36 -3.02 4.74 -5.06
CA SER A 36 -2.82 3.32 -5.27
C SER A 36 -2.33 3.09 -6.69
N ASP A 37 -1.43 2.14 -6.86
CA ASP A 37 -0.80 1.87 -8.15
C ASP A 37 -0.97 0.40 -8.52
N PRO A 38 -2.04 0.06 -9.24
CA PRO A 38 -2.27 -1.33 -9.61
C PRO A 38 -1.24 -1.86 -10.61
N THR A 39 -0.56 -0.99 -11.34
CA THR A 39 0.43 -1.45 -12.30
C THR A 39 1.76 -1.81 -11.64
N GLY A 40 2.04 -1.25 -10.48
CA GLY A 40 3.31 -1.46 -9.80
C GLY A 40 4.47 -0.75 -10.45
N LYS A 41 4.21 0.15 -11.40
CA LYS A 41 5.27 0.81 -12.15
C LYS A 41 5.45 2.28 -11.87
N ALA A 42 4.57 2.87 -11.09
CA ALA A 42 4.68 4.29 -10.80
C ALA A 42 5.95 4.59 -10.00
N ALA A 43 6.62 5.66 -10.36
CA ALA A 43 7.84 6.06 -9.67
C ALA A 43 7.50 6.67 -8.32
N GLY A 44 8.32 6.39 -7.33
CA GLY A 44 8.15 6.97 -6.00
C GLY A 44 8.36 5.94 -4.92
N ARG A 45 8.10 6.34 -3.69
CA ARG A 45 8.19 5.43 -2.55
C ARG A 45 6.94 4.58 -2.51
N GLY A 46 7.10 3.30 -2.28
CA GLY A 46 5.97 2.38 -2.26
C GLY A 46 5.77 1.74 -0.90
N ALA A 47 4.51 1.49 -0.57
CA ALA A 47 4.14 0.72 0.60
C ALA A 47 3.12 -0.30 0.15
N TYR A 48 3.12 -1.46 0.77
CA TYR A 48 2.23 -2.54 0.37
C TYR A 48 1.27 -2.90 1.49
N ILE A 49 0.03 -3.20 1.13
CA ILE A 49 -0.94 -3.75 2.08
C ILE A 49 -1.67 -4.90 1.39
N CYS A 50 -2.22 -5.80 2.20
CA CYS A 50 -3.09 -6.83 1.68
C CYS A 50 -4.30 -6.18 1.04
N ALA A 51 -4.80 -6.78 -0.01
CA ALA A 51 -5.96 -6.23 -0.72
C ALA A 51 -7.25 -6.41 0.07
N ASP A 52 -7.23 -7.12 1.19
CA ASP A 52 -8.46 -7.39 1.92
C ASP A 52 -8.93 -6.13 2.67
N GLU A 53 -10.20 -6.15 3.01
CA GLU A 53 -10.83 -5.00 3.65
C GLU A 53 -10.24 -4.71 5.02
N LYS A 54 -9.90 -5.76 5.74
CA LYS A 54 -9.37 -5.61 7.09
C LYS A 54 -8.09 -4.79 7.11
N CYS A 55 -7.14 -5.11 6.25
CA CYS A 55 -5.88 -4.38 6.19
C CYS A 55 -6.09 -2.95 5.70
N ARG A 56 -7.00 -2.75 4.74
CA ARG A 56 -7.27 -1.41 4.26
C ARG A 56 -7.88 -0.53 5.35
N LYS A 57 -8.73 -1.11 6.19
CA LYS A 57 -9.31 -0.35 7.29
C LYS A 57 -8.28 -0.01 8.34
N LEU A 58 -7.36 -0.94 8.61
CA LEU A 58 -6.30 -0.68 9.56
C LEU A 58 -5.39 0.45 9.08
N LEU A 59 -5.22 0.53 7.77
CA LEU A 59 -4.38 1.58 7.21
C LEU A 59 -4.84 2.96 7.68
N GLY A 60 -6.13 3.24 7.57
CA GLY A 60 -6.66 4.53 8.00
C GLY A 60 -6.80 4.65 9.51
N ALA A 61 -7.22 3.56 10.16
CA ALA A 61 -7.44 3.60 11.60
C ALA A 61 -6.15 3.91 12.37
N LYS A 62 -5.03 3.41 11.88
CA LYS A 62 -3.74 3.61 12.53
C LYS A 62 -2.82 4.55 11.79
N LYS A 63 -3.32 5.18 10.74
CA LYS A 63 -2.55 6.14 9.94
C LYS A 63 -1.20 5.59 9.54
N LEU A 64 -1.21 4.39 9.01
CA LEU A 64 0.03 3.67 8.71
C LEU A 64 0.84 4.31 7.60
N LEU A 65 0.20 5.02 6.68
CA LEU A 65 0.93 5.69 5.62
C LEU A 65 1.76 6.86 6.14
N ASN A 66 1.31 7.51 7.22
CA ASN A 66 2.11 8.56 7.83
C ASN A 66 3.46 7.99 8.24
N LYS A 67 3.43 6.80 8.82
CA LYS A 67 4.65 6.16 9.25
C LYS A 67 5.48 5.65 8.08
N ALA A 68 4.82 5.01 7.12
CA ALA A 68 5.52 4.43 5.99
C ALA A 68 6.24 5.47 5.14
N PHE A 69 5.63 6.63 4.98
CA PHE A 69 6.21 7.70 4.16
C PHE A 69 6.89 8.79 4.98
N SER A 70 6.89 8.63 6.29
CA SER A 70 7.53 9.58 7.21
C SER A 70 7.04 11.01 6.99
N SER A 71 5.76 11.16 6.71
CA SER A 71 5.19 12.48 6.50
C SER A 71 3.70 12.43 6.76
N PRO A 72 3.06 13.57 7.04
CA PRO A 72 1.62 13.60 7.26
C PRO A 72 0.89 13.20 5.99
N VAL A 73 -0.18 12.44 6.14
CA VAL A 73 -1.02 12.02 5.04
C VAL A 73 -2.44 12.47 5.35
N ALA A 74 -3.06 13.16 4.40
CA ALA A 74 -4.39 13.72 4.62
C ALA A 74 -5.43 12.61 4.79
N THR A 75 -6.45 12.90 5.60
CA THR A 75 -7.49 11.92 5.89
C THR A 75 -8.20 11.48 4.62
N ASP A 76 -8.42 12.39 3.68
CA ASP A 76 -9.13 12.05 2.45
C ASP A 76 -8.36 11.04 1.59
N VAL A 77 -7.03 11.02 1.71
CA VAL A 77 -6.23 10.01 1.01
C VAL A 77 -6.57 8.63 1.56
N TYR A 78 -6.63 8.50 2.88
CA TYR A 78 -6.97 7.23 3.50
C TYR A 78 -8.38 6.79 3.10
N GLU A 79 -9.33 7.71 3.10
CA GLU A 79 -10.70 7.39 2.75
C GLU A 79 -10.82 6.92 1.31
N ARG A 80 -10.07 7.55 0.42
CA ARG A 80 -10.08 7.18 -0.98
C ARG A 80 -9.52 5.77 -1.18
N ILE A 81 -8.41 5.48 -0.53
CA ILE A 81 -7.77 4.17 -0.66
C ILE A 81 -8.64 3.08 -0.06
N GLU A 82 -9.22 3.36 1.10
CA GLU A 82 -10.08 2.38 1.77
C GLU A 82 -11.29 2.04 0.91
N GLY A 83 -11.82 3.01 0.18
CA GLY A 83 -12.99 2.80 -0.64
C GLY A 83 -12.73 2.25 -2.03
N GLU A 84 -11.46 2.07 -2.40
CA GLU A 84 -11.16 1.57 -3.73
C GLU A 84 -11.50 0.11 -3.88
N ASN A 85 -11.92 -0.21 -5.09
CA ASN A 85 -12.27 -1.55 -5.43
C ASN A 85 -11.06 -2.20 -6.05
N ILE A 86 -10.57 -3.24 -5.47
CA ILE A 86 -9.34 -3.88 -5.93
C ILE A 86 -9.60 -5.25 -6.52
#